data_149f4465cd436daeed52ea3f9b24eeb6
#
_entry.id   149f4465cd436daeed52ea3f9b24eeb6
#
_cell.length_a   1.000
_cell.length_b   1.000
_cell.length_c   1.000
_cell.angle_alpha   90.00
_cell.angle_beta   90.00
_cell.angle_gamma   90.00
#
_symmetry.space_group_name_H-M   'P 1'
#
loop_
_entity.id
_entity.type
_entity.pdbx_description
1 polymer ?
#
loop_
_entity_poly.entity_id
_entity_poly.type
_entity_poly.pdbx_seq_one_letter_code
_entity_poly.pdbx_strand_id
1 'polypeptide(L)'
;MGKVAFITGITGQDGAYLAELLLKKGYIVHGLKRRSSSFNTGRIDHLYQDPHVSKRNFILHHGDMTDSTNLIRIIQEIQPDEIYNLAAQSHVHVSFETPEYTANADGLGTLRILEAIRLLGMVEKTKFYQASTSELYGMSQEXPQNENTPFYPRSPYAVAKLYGYWITVNYREAYNMYACNGILFNHESPVRGETFVTRKITRAAVRISMGTQEQVYLGNLDAKRDWGHAGDFVDGMWRMLQQEKPEDFVLATGVTTTIREFAERAFAEVGITLGWSGRGVDEVGRDTKTGNTVVSVDPTYFRPTEVDLLIGDASKARKKLNWKPIIDLQQMIEEMIASDLEEARKDQHLQSGGFKTNGVNED
;
A
#
# COMPACT_ATOMS: atom_id res chain seq x y z
N MET A 1 9.32 4.21 -29.76
CA MET A 1 8.59 3.30 -28.87
C MET A 1 8.63 3.86 -27.45
N GLY A 2 7.54 3.70 -26.71
CA GLY A 2 7.52 4.12 -25.31
C GLY A 2 8.37 3.21 -24.43
N LYS A 3 8.79 3.70 -23.26
CA LYS A 3 9.50 2.88 -22.27
C LYS A 3 8.65 1.68 -21.84
N VAL A 4 9.31 0.60 -21.47
CA VAL A 4 8.66 -0.63 -21.00
C VAL A 4 8.85 -0.73 -19.48
N ALA A 5 7.76 -0.85 -18.76
CA ALA A 5 7.78 -1.03 -17.29
C ALA A 5 7.23 -2.41 -16.92
N PHE A 6 7.83 -3.03 -15.91
CA PHE A 6 7.33 -4.25 -15.29
C PHE A 6 6.98 -3.97 -13.84
N ILE A 7 5.72 -4.20 -13.47
CA ILE A 7 5.21 -3.95 -12.12
C ILE A 7 4.84 -5.28 -11.46
N THR A 8 5.54 -5.66 -10.39
CA THR A 8 5.06 -6.76 -9.55
C THR A 8 4.02 -6.19 -8.58
N GLY A 9 3.08 -7.01 -8.15
CA GLY A 9 2.01 -6.52 -7.29
C GLY A 9 1.01 -5.63 -8.02
N ILE A 10 0.82 -5.86 -9.30
CA ILE A 10 -0.03 -5.03 -10.17
C ILE A 10 -1.49 -4.96 -9.69
N THR A 11 -1.95 -5.98 -8.97
CA THR A 11 -3.34 -6.06 -8.50
C THR A 11 -3.58 -5.34 -7.17
N GLY A 12 -2.53 -4.80 -6.57
CA GLY A 12 -2.64 -4.02 -5.34
C GLY A 12 -2.99 -2.56 -5.60
N GLN A 13 -3.20 -1.81 -4.51
CA GLN A 13 -3.51 -0.39 -4.60
C GLN A 13 -2.46 0.37 -5.40
N ASP A 14 -1.20 0.26 -4.99
CA ASP A 14 -0.11 1.01 -5.61
C ASP A 14 0.13 0.56 -7.04
N GLY A 15 0.02 -0.75 -7.29
CA GLY A 15 0.15 -1.30 -8.64
C GLY A 15 -0.85 -0.70 -9.61
N ALA A 16 -2.10 -0.55 -9.17
CA ALA A 16 -3.16 0.03 -10.00
C ALA A 16 -2.89 1.51 -10.30
N TYR A 17 -2.59 2.30 -9.26
CA TYR A 17 -2.29 3.73 -9.45
C TYR A 17 -1.05 3.94 -10.31
N LEU A 18 0.00 3.14 -10.09
CA LEU A 18 1.23 3.26 -10.88
C LEU A 18 0.99 2.87 -12.34
N ALA A 19 0.22 1.81 -12.59
CA ALA A 19 -0.11 1.39 -13.95
C ALA A 19 -0.84 2.52 -14.69
N GLU A 20 -1.82 3.14 -14.06
CA GLU A 20 -2.53 4.28 -14.66
C GLU A 20 -1.58 5.44 -14.98
N LEU A 21 -0.71 5.78 -14.03
CA LEU A 21 0.26 6.86 -14.21
C LEU A 21 1.19 6.58 -15.39
N LEU A 22 1.74 5.36 -15.44
CA LEU A 22 2.70 5.01 -16.50
C LEU A 22 2.03 4.93 -17.87
N LEU A 23 0.79 4.42 -17.93
CA LEU A 23 0.03 4.40 -19.20
C LEU A 23 -0.21 5.82 -19.71
N LYS A 24 -0.58 6.75 -18.81
CA LYS A 24 -0.76 8.16 -19.19
C LYS A 24 0.54 8.80 -19.70
N LYS A 25 1.68 8.29 -19.23
CA LYS A 25 3.01 8.76 -19.69
C LYS A 25 3.48 8.07 -20.96
N GLY A 26 2.66 7.20 -21.55
CA GLY A 26 3.00 6.53 -22.80
C GLY A 26 3.85 5.27 -22.68
N TYR A 27 3.94 4.71 -21.46
CA TYR A 27 4.66 3.45 -21.24
C TYR A 27 3.88 2.26 -21.77
N ILE A 28 4.59 1.19 -22.11
CA ILE A 28 4.02 -0.15 -22.22
C ILE A 28 4.19 -0.78 -20.85
N VAL A 29 3.08 -1.15 -20.21
CA VAL A 29 3.07 -1.65 -18.83
C VAL A 29 2.81 -3.15 -18.83
N HIS A 30 3.74 -3.91 -18.26
CA HIS A 30 3.58 -5.32 -17.97
C HIS A 30 3.39 -5.49 -16.48
N GLY A 31 2.40 -6.29 -16.08
CA GLY A 31 2.10 -6.51 -14.67
C GLY A 31 2.15 -7.97 -14.29
N LEU A 32 2.69 -8.26 -13.10
CA LEU A 32 2.71 -9.61 -12.53
C LEU A 32 1.52 -9.78 -11.60
N LYS A 33 0.67 -10.78 -11.88
CA LYS A 33 -0.46 -11.14 -11.00
C LYS A 33 -0.33 -12.61 -10.59
N ARG A 34 -0.73 -12.90 -9.35
CA ARG A 34 -0.77 -14.29 -8.87
C ARG A 34 -2.02 -14.99 -9.41
N ARG A 35 -1.90 -16.29 -9.69
CA ARG A 35 -3.06 -17.12 -10.01
C ARG A 35 -3.87 -17.33 -8.73
N SER A 36 -5.15 -17.06 -8.80
CA SER A 36 -6.06 -17.22 -7.67
C SER A 36 -7.36 -17.88 -8.16
N SER A 37 -8.00 -18.65 -7.28
CA SER A 37 -9.30 -19.25 -7.58
C SER A 37 -10.38 -18.18 -7.67
N SER A 38 -10.26 -17.12 -6.89
CA SER A 38 -11.16 -15.96 -6.96
C SER A 38 -10.56 -14.90 -7.86
N PHE A 39 -11.40 -14.05 -8.44
CA PHE A 39 -10.90 -12.90 -9.20
C PHE A 39 -10.17 -11.95 -8.26
N ASN A 40 -8.98 -11.54 -8.65
CA ASN A 40 -8.14 -10.63 -7.85
C ASN A 40 -7.71 -9.40 -8.63
N THR A 41 -8.35 -9.10 -9.76
CA THR A 41 -7.95 -8.01 -10.67
C THR A 41 -8.88 -6.80 -10.61
N GLY A 42 -9.79 -6.74 -9.64
CA GLY A 42 -10.82 -5.67 -9.59
C GLY A 42 -10.25 -4.26 -9.69
N ARG A 43 -9.07 -4.01 -9.10
CA ARG A 43 -8.45 -2.67 -9.13
C ARG A 43 -7.93 -2.28 -10.50
N ILE A 44 -7.72 -3.26 -11.40
CA ILE A 44 -7.14 -3.01 -12.73
C ILE A 44 -8.03 -3.47 -13.89
N ASP A 45 -9.23 -3.95 -13.62
CA ASP A 45 -10.14 -4.43 -14.67
C ASP A 45 -10.44 -3.35 -15.71
N HIS A 46 -10.52 -2.09 -15.28
CA HIS A 46 -10.76 -0.96 -16.19
C HIS A 46 -9.58 -0.68 -17.14
N LEU A 47 -8.41 -1.26 -16.86
CA LEU A 47 -7.22 -1.14 -17.72
C LEU A 47 -7.05 -2.33 -18.65
N TYR A 48 -7.83 -3.39 -18.45
CA TYR A 48 -7.68 -4.66 -19.19
C TYR A 48 -7.80 -4.44 -20.70
N GLN A 49 -6.93 -5.09 -21.43
CA GLN A 49 -6.97 -5.10 -22.90
C GLN A 49 -7.00 -6.54 -23.39
N ASP A 50 -7.96 -6.85 -24.25
CA ASP A 50 -8.13 -8.18 -24.82
C ASP A 50 -6.84 -8.61 -25.54
N PRO A 51 -6.35 -9.84 -25.29
CA PRO A 51 -5.14 -10.33 -25.96
C PRO A 51 -5.19 -10.33 -27.49
N HIS A 52 -6.39 -10.26 -28.07
CA HIS A 52 -6.55 -10.24 -29.53
C HIS A 52 -6.43 -8.84 -30.12
N VAL A 53 -6.37 -7.80 -29.27
CA VAL A 53 -6.17 -6.43 -29.75
C VAL A 53 -4.69 -6.24 -30.10
N SER A 54 -4.42 -5.71 -31.28
CA SER A 54 -3.05 -5.39 -31.68
C SER A 54 -2.55 -4.15 -30.93
N LYS A 55 -1.24 -4.10 -30.70
CA LYS A 55 -0.57 -2.96 -30.06
C LYS A 55 -1.07 -2.66 -28.64
N ARG A 56 -1.28 -3.72 -27.86
CA ARG A 56 -1.62 -3.54 -26.42
C ARG A 56 -0.48 -2.80 -25.70
N ASN A 57 -0.85 -1.92 -24.78
CA ASN A 57 0.11 -1.25 -23.91
C ASN A 57 -0.05 -1.66 -22.44
N PHE A 58 -0.96 -2.60 -22.13
CA PHE A 58 -1.14 -3.15 -20.79
C PHE A 58 -1.28 -4.67 -20.90
N ILE A 59 -0.28 -5.39 -20.39
CA ILE A 59 -0.16 -6.85 -20.54
C ILE A 59 0.07 -7.48 -19.17
N LEU A 60 -0.74 -8.49 -18.82
CA LEU A 60 -0.65 -9.19 -17.55
C LEU A 60 0.02 -10.55 -17.72
N HIS A 61 0.84 -10.92 -16.74
CA HIS A 61 1.56 -12.20 -16.67
C HIS A 61 1.24 -12.89 -15.35
N HIS A 62 1.07 -14.21 -15.41
CA HIS A 62 0.93 -15.01 -14.19
C HIS A 62 2.30 -15.30 -13.61
N GLY A 63 2.45 -15.10 -12.30
CA GLY A 63 3.70 -15.41 -11.62
C GLY A 63 3.59 -15.18 -10.12
N ASP A 64 4.68 -15.47 -9.43
CA ASP A 64 4.74 -15.34 -7.98
C ASP A 64 6.18 -14.99 -7.58
N MET A 65 6.31 -14.14 -6.58
CA MET A 65 7.63 -13.73 -6.08
C MET A 65 8.42 -14.89 -5.49
N THR A 66 7.78 -16.03 -5.25
CA THR A 66 8.45 -17.24 -4.76
C THR A 66 8.96 -18.16 -5.88
N ASP A 67 8.76 -17.79 -7.15
CA ASP A 67 9.11 -18.65 -8.30
C ASP A 67 10.19 -17.96 -9.15
N SER A 68 11.46 -18.31 -8.89
CA SER A 68 12.61 -17.69 -9.56
C SER A 68 12.60 -17.91 -11.07
N THR A 69 12.32 -19.12 -11.53
CA THR A 69 12.39 -19.43 -12.97
C THR A 69 11.30 -18.72 -13.74
N ASN A 70 10.12 -18.57 -13.15
CA ASN A 70 9.02 -17.81 -13.75
C ASN A 70 9.42 -16.33 -13.89
N LEU A 71 9.98 -15.73 -12.83
CA LEU A 71 10.38 -14.32 -12.86
C LEU A 71 11.48 -14.06 -13.90
N ILE A 72 12.48 -14.95 -13.96
CA ILE A 72 13.58 -14.85 -14.94
C ILE A 72 13.01 -14.89 -16.36
N ARG A 73 12.13 -15.85 -16.64
CA ARG A 73 11.52 -15.99 -17.96
C ARG A 73 10.74 -14.74 -18.36
N ILE A 74 9.92 -14.23 -17.46
CA ILE A 74 9.10 -13.03 -17.75
C ILE A 74 10.01 -11.82 -18.03
N ILE A 75 11.00 -11.58 -17.18
CA ILE A 75 11.90 -10.43 -17.34
C ILE A 75 12.70 -10.56 -18.64
N GLN A 76 13.13 -11.78 -18.98
CA GLN A 76 13.83 -12.05 -20.23
C GLN A 76 12.95 -11.72 -21.46
N GLU A 77 11.68 -12.13 -21.41
CA GLU A 77 10.74 -11.88 -22.50
C GLU A 77 10.41 -10.40 -22.67
N ILE A 78 10.20 -9.70 -21.55
CA ILE A 78 9.76 -8.30 -21.55
C ILE A 78 10.91 -7.34 -21.85
N GLN A 79 12.11 -7.62 -21.35
CA GLN A 79 13.25 -6.71 -21.44
C GLN A 79 12.90 -5.31 -20.95
N PRO A 80 12.44 -5.15 -19.70
CA PRO A 80 11.93 -3.85 -19.21
C PRO A 80 13.04 -2.81 -19.04
N ASP A 81 12.68 -1.55 -19.25
CA ASP A 81 13.52 -0.40 -18.93
C ASP A 81 13.46 -0.08 -17.44
N GLU A 82 12.31 -0.31 -16.83
CA GLU A 82 12.08 -0.03 -15.41
C GLU A 82 11.30 -1.18 -14.77
N ILE A 83 11.73 -1.60 -13.58
CA ILE A 83 11.01 -2.59 -12.77
C ILE A 83 10.59 -1.93 -11.46
N TYR A 84 9.30 -2.01 -11.14
CA TYR A 84 8.74 -1.53 -9.88
C TYR A 84 8.30 -2.74 -9.06
N ASN A 85 9.06 -3.05 -8.01
CA ASN A 85 8.79 -4.22 -7.18
C ASN A 85 7.88 -3.85 -6.02
N LEU A 86 6.58 -3.99 -6.24
CA LEU A 86 5.54 -3.64 -5.26
C LEU A 86 4.91 -4.87 -4.61
N ALA A 87 5.18 -6.07 -5.14
CA ALA A 87 4.55 -7.29 -4.63
C ALA A 87 5.04 -7.62 -3.22
N ALA A 88 4.10 -7.88 -2.33
CA ALA A 88 4.42 -8.24 -0.95
C ALA A 88 3.20 -8.87 -0.26
N GLN A 89 3.47 -9.69 0.77
CA GLN A 89 2.48 -9.94 1.80
C GLN A 89 2.58 -8.72 2.73
N SER A 90 1.68 -7.75 2.58
CA SER A 90 1.84 -6.43 3.18
C SER A 90 1.04 -6.19 4.46
N HIS A 91 0.27 -7.18 4.91
CA HIS A 91 -0.53 -7.04 6.13
C HIS A 91 0.34 -7.39 7.34
N VAL A 92 0.68 -6.37 8.14
CA VAL A 92 1.62 -6.53 9.25
C VAL A 92 1.16 -7.59 10.24
N HIS A 93 -0.13 -7.55 10.67
CA HIS A 93 -0.65 -8.53 11.63
C HIS A 93 -0.51 -9.96 11.08
N VAL A 94 -0.90 -10.17 9.81
CA VAL A 94 -0.80 -11.49 9.16
C VAL A 94 0.63 -12.01 9.12
N SER A 95 1.63 -11.14 9.07
CA SER A 95 3.02 -11.58 9.04
C SER A 95 3.44 -12.34 10.31
N PHE A 96 2.76 -12.10 11.44
CA PHE A 96 3.00 -12.88 12.66
C PHE A 96 2.46 -14.30 12.55
N GLU A 97 1.44 -14.52 11.71
CA GLU A 97 0.87 -15.84 11.46
C GLU A 97 1.57 -16.59 10.34
N THR A 98 2.12 -15.83 9.35
CA THR A 98 2.76 -16.41 8.17
C THR A 98 4.17 -15.83 7.98
N PRO A 99 5.07 -15.95 8.99
CA PRO A 99 6.39 -15.30 8.91
C PRO A 99 7.28 -15.88 7.81
N GLU A 100 7.24 -17.19 7.58
CA GLU A 100 8.06 -17.83 6.55
C GLU A 100 7.64 -17.39 5.14
N TYR A 101 6.35 -17.42 4.85
CA TYR A 101 5.84 -16.95 3.54
C TYR A 101 6.19 -15.48 3.34
N THR A 102 6.04 -14.66 4.38
CA THR A 102 6.35 -13.23 4.32
C THR A 102 7.83 -13.01 4.00
N ALA A 103 8.74 -13.76 4.66
CA ALA A 103 10.17 -13.68 4.39
C ALA A 103 10.49 -14.11 2.95
N ASN A 104 9.86 -15.18 2.49
CA ASN A 104 10.09 -15.73 1.16
C ASN A 104 9.62 -14.76 0.07
N ALA A 105 8.41 -14.25 0.17
CA ALA A 105 7.85 -13.35 -0.85
C ALA A 105 8.50 -11.97 -0.80
N ASP A 106 8.60 -11.37 0.39
CA ASP A 106 8.99 -9.96 0.54
C ASP A 106 10.51 -9.78 0.57
N GLY A 107 11.23 -10.69 1.22
CA GLY A 107 12.69 -10.62 1.30
C GLY A 107 13.35 -11.32 0.12
N LEU A 108 13.21 -12.62 0.04
CA LEU A 108 13.84 -13.39 -1.04
C LEU A 108 13.27 -13.05 -2.42
N GLY A 109 12.00 -12.66 -2.48
CA GLY A 109 11.40 -12.22 -3.75
C GLY A 109 12.13 -11.03 -4.34
N THR A 110 12.54 -10.08 -3.50
CA THR A 110 13.34 -8.93 -3.94
C THR A 110 14.67 -9.40 -4.52
N LEU A 111 15.35 -10.31 -3.82
CA LEU A 111 16.60 -10.90 -4.32
C LEU A 111 16.41 -11.57 -5.69
N ARG A 112 15.30 -12.29 -5.86
CA ARG A 112 15.02 -13.00 -7.13
C ARG A 112 14.96 -12.04 -8.32
N ILE A 113 14.34 -10.87 -8.15
CA ILE A 113 14.26 -9.86 -9.21
C ILE A 113 15.66 -9.27 -9.49
N LEU A 114 16.39 -8.90 -8.43
CA LEU A 114 17.74 -8.34 -8.57
C LEU A 114 18.67 -9.33 -9.27
N GLU A 115 18.60 -10.61 -8.89
CA GLU A 115 19.39 -11.66 -9.55
C GLU A 115 18.96 -11.86 -11.00
N ALA A 116 17.67 -11.78 -11.30
CA ALA A 116 17.21 -11.88 -12.69
C ALA A 116 17.84 -10.78 -13.56
N ILE A 117 17.84 -9.53 -13.06
CA ILE A 117 18.46 -8.42 -13.78
C ILE A 117 19.94 -8.70 -14.04
N ARG A 118 20.64 -9.18 -13.00
CA ARG A 118 22.09 -9.45 -13.10
C ARG A 118 22.38 -10.63 -14.03
N LEU A 119 21.66 -11.75 -13.85
CA LEU A 119 21.90 -12.98 -14.64
C LEU A 119 21.57 -12.79 -16.11
N LEU A 120 20.60 -11.95 -16.43
CA LEU A 120 20.21 -11.66 -17.82
C LEU A 120 21.07 -10.57 -18.47
N GLY A 121 22.08 -10.05 -17.77
CA GLY A 121 22.97 -9.03 -18.30
C GLY A 121 22.28 -7.69 -18.52
N MET A 122 21.28 -7.36 -17.70
CA MET A 122 20.45 -6.17 -17.88
C MET A 122 20.80 -5.02 -16.93
N VAL A 123 21.93 -5.11 -16.21
CA VAL A 123 22.32 -4.12 -15.20
C VAL A 123 22.41 -2.70 -15.80
N GLU A 124 22.96 -2.58 -17.01
CA GLU A 124 23.13 -1.27 -17.67
C GLU A 124 21.83 -0.72 -18.24
N LYS A 125 20.85 -1.59 -18.47
CA LYS A 125 19.59 -1.21 -19.14
C LYS A 125 18.45 -0.92 -18.17
N THR A 126 18.29 -1.77 -17.15
CA THR A 126 17.07 -1.81 -16.34
C THR A 126 17.26 -1.10 -15.02
N LYS A 127 16.39 -0.14 -14.73
CA LYS A 127 16.35 0.56 -13.43
C LYS A 127 15.34 -0.16 -12.52
N PHE A 128 15.71 -0.33 -11.26
CA PHE A 128 14.92 -1.10 -10.29
C PHE A 128 14.49 -0.22 -9.12
N TYR A 129 13.19 -0.23 -8.84
CA TYR A 129 12.59 0.42 -7.67
C TYR A 129 12.10 -0.64 -6.71
N GLN A 130 12.52 -0.56 -5.44
CA GLN A 130 12.05 -1.41 -4.35
C GLN A 130 11.09 -0.63 -3.46
N ALA A 131 9.85 -1.15 -3.32
CA ALA A 131 8.90 -0.60 -2.36
C ALA A 131 9.33 -1.02 -0.96
N SER A 132 9.94 -0.08 -0.24
CA SER A 132 10.31 -0.25 1.14
C SER A 132 9.22 0.40 2.01
N THR A 133 9.44 0.55 3.32
CA THR A 133 8.34 0.88 4.23
C THR A 133 8.83 1.62 5.46
N SER A 134 8.00 2.53 5.98
CA SER A 134 8.27 3.18 7.26
C SER A 134 8.28 2.19 8.44
N GLU A 135 7.72 0.99 8.26
CA GLU A 135 7.76 -0.05 9.29
C GLU A 135 9.20 -0.49 9.61
N LEU A 136 10.17 -0.20 8.73
CA LEU A 136 11.59 -0.44 9.02
C LEU A 136 12.04 0.32 10.27
N TYR A 137 11.51 1.51 10.50
CA TYR A 137 11.88 2.33 11.66
C TYR A 137 11.40 1.72 12.97
N GLY A 138 10.22 1.10 12.94
CA GLY A 138 9.70 0.30 14.05
C GLY A 138 9.71 1.01 15.40
N MET A 139 10.58 0.56 16.32
CA MET A 139 10.81 1.24 17.58
C MET A 139 11.73 2.43 17.31
N SER A 140 11.14 3.49 16.75
CA SER A 140 11.88 4.60 16.19
C SER A 140 12.80 5.28 17.20
N GLN A 141 14.01 5.60 16.74
CA GLN A 141 15.05 6.24 17.57
C GLN A 141 15.00 7.76 17.47
N GLU A 142 14.23 8.31 16.56
CA GLU A 142 14.12 9.77 16.41
C GLU A 142 12.84 10.17 15.62
N UNK A 143 12.21 11.24 15.47
CA UNK A 143 11.34 11.60 14.91
C UNK A 143 11.58 12.63 14.51
N PRO A 144 11.30 13.43 13.47
CA PRO A 144 10.74 12.62 12.35
C PRO A 144 11.82 11.74 11.74
N GLN A 145 11.37 10.63 11.15
CA GLN A 145 12.27 9.67 10.54
C GLN A 145 12.67 10.13 9.13
N ASN A 146 13.94 9.94 8.78
CA ASN A 146 14.48 10.26 7.46
C ASN A 146 15.37 9.12 6.95
N GLU A 147 16.05 9.32 5.82
CA GLU A 147 16.85 8.29 5.19
C GLU A 147 18.04 7.82 6.03
N ASN A 148 18.45 8.58 7.03
CA ASN A 148 19.59 8.26 7.91
C ASN A 148 19.15 7.68 9.25
N THR A 149 17.87 7.72 9.58
CA THR A 149 17.35 7.23 10.85
C THR A 149 17.60 5.72 10.97
N PRO A 150 18.21 5.24 12.08
CA PRO A 150 18.43 3.81 12.24
C PRO A 150 17.13 3.00 12.23
N PHE A 151 17.18 1.83 11.62
CA PHE A 151 16.05 0.90 11.56
C PHE A 151 15.98 0.02 12.81
N TYR A 152 14.76 -0.27 13.27
CA TYR A 152 14.52 -1.17 14.38
C TYR A 152 13.18 -1.89 14.17
N PRO A 153 13.15 -2.86 13.22
CA PRO A 153 11.86 -3.46 12.81
C PRO A 153 11.14 -4.17 13.96
N ARG A 154 9.81 -4.13 13.91
CA ARG A 154 8.96 -4.65 14.99
C ARG A 154 7.94 -5.69 14.50
N SER A 155 8.20 -6.32 13.35
CA SER A 155 7.31 -7.37 12.83
C SER A 155 8.06 -8.25 11.84
N PRO A 156 7.61 -9.50 11.62
CA PRO A 156 8.19 -10.32 10.55
C PRO A 156 8.13 -9.63 9.18
N TYR A 157 7.04 -8.89 8.91
CA TYR A 157 6.93 -8.08 7.71
C TYR A 157 8.08 -7.07 7.59
N ALA A 158 8.28 -6.29 8.66
CA ALA A 158 9.34 -5.28 8.66
C ALA A 158 10.73 -5.90 8.51
N VAL A 159 10.97 -7.06 9.15
CA VAL A 159 12.26 -7.77 9.02
C VAL A 159 12.48 -8.24 7.57
N ALA A 160 11.44 -8.78 6.94
CA ALA A 160 11.52 -9.20 5.52
C ALA A 160 11.79 -8.01 4.60
N LYS A 161 11.10 -6.89 4.85
CA LYS A 161 11.31 -5.65 4.09
C LYS A 161 12.71 -5.07 4.35
N LEU A 162 13.25 -5.24 5.55
CA LEU A 162 14.61 -4.81 5.85
C LEU A 162 15.64 -5.60 5.03
N TYR A 163 15.44 -6.90 4.88
CA TYR A 163 16.26 -7.69 3.98
C TYR A 163 16.16 -7.11 2.55
N GLY A 164 14.95 -6.88 2.08
CA GLY A 164 14.73 -6.29 0.73
C GLY A 164 15.43 -4.95 0.56
N TYR A 165 15.36 -4.11 1.58
CA TYR A 165 16.03 -2.80 1.57
C TYR A 165 17.54 -2.96 1.40
N TRP A 166 18.16 -3.75 2.28
CA TRP A 166 19.62 -3.86 2.29
C TRP A 166 20.16 -4.65 1.10
N ILE A 167 19.43 -5.64 0.60
CA ILE A 167 19.89 -6.35 -0.60
C ILE A 167 19.81 -5.43 -1.84
N THR A 168 18.86 -4.51 -1.88
CA THR A 168 18.77 -3.50 -2.93
C THR A 168 19.99 -2.55 -2.88
N VAL A 169 20.32 -2.06 -1.67
CA VAL A 169 21.53 -1.22 -1.47
C VAL A 169 22.78 -2.00 -1.88
N ASN A 170 22.89 -3.25 -1.44
CA ASN A 170 24.05 -4.09 -1.73
C ASN A 170 24.24 -4.28 -3.25
N TYR A 171 23.17 -4.56 -3.98
CA TYR A 171 23.25 -4.77 -5.44
C TYR A 171 23.61 -3.46 -6.15
N ARG A 172 23.12 -2.33 -5.67
CA ARG A 172 23.52 -1.01 -6.19
C ARG A 172 25.03 -0.81 -6.05
N GLU A 173 25.58 -1.11 -4.87
CA GLU A 173 26.99 -0.86 -4.58
C GLU A 173 27.91 -1.92 -5.19
N ALA A 174 27.51 -3.21 -5.13
CA ALA A 174 28.37 -4.30 -5.59
C ALA A 174 28.41 -4.42 -7.12
N TYR A 175 27.30 -4.13 -7.79
CA TYR A 175 27.20 -4.38 -9.23
C TYR A 175 26.94 -3.11 -10.06
N ASN A 176 26.98 -1.95 -9.41
CA ASN A 176 26.69 -0.67 -10.06
C ASN A 176 25.29 -0.66 -10.71
N MET A 177 24.35 -1.35 -10.08
CA MET A 177 22.98 -1.45 -10.58
C MET A 177 22.21 -0.18 -10.22
N TYR A 178 21.38 0.32 -11.15
CA TYR A 178 20.46 1.39 -10.77
C TYR A 178 19.33 0.75 -9.96
N ALA A 179 19.50 0.73 -8.66
CA ALA A 179 18.54 0.13 -7.73
C ALA A 179 18.34 1.07 -6.55
N CYS A 180 17.08 1.41 -6.25
CA CYS A 180 16.77 2.36 -5.19
C CYS A 180 15.56 1.92 -4.39
N ASN A 181 15.50 2.41 -3.14
CA ASN A 181 14.41 2.14 -2.21
C ASN A 181 13.56 3.38 -2.00
N GLY A 182 12.23 3.23 -2.11
CA GLY A 182 11.32 4.23 -1.59
C GLY A 182 10.90 3.81 -0.18
N ILE A 183 11.24 4.60 0.84
CA ILE A 183 10.82 4.33 2.21
C ILE A 183 9.47 5.02 2.38
N LEU A 184 8.41 4.24 2.14
CA LEU A 184 7.06 4.80 2.02
C LEU A 184 6.36 4.79 3.37
N PHE A 185 5.85 5.95 3.75
CA PHE A 185 4.95 6.04 4.89
C PHE A 185 3.55 5.58 4.45
N ASN A 186 2.63 5.46 5.39
CA ASN A 186 1.32 4.91 5.07
C ASN A 186 0.62 5.74 4.00
N HIS A 187 0.06 5.07 3.00
CA HIS A 187 -0.65 5.77 1.93
C HIS A 187 -1.89 4.99 1.53
N GLU A 188 -2.95 5.72 1.33
CA GLU A 188 -4.30 5.20 1.30
C GLU A 188 -5.03 5.71 0.07
N SER A 189 -6.19 5.12 -0.22
CA SER A 189 -7.03 5.53 -1.34
C SER A 189 -8.36 4.78 -1.28
N PRO A 190 -9.32 5.11 -2.14
CA PRO A 190 -10.56 4.33 -2.25
C PRO A 190 -10.37 2.85 -2.53
N VAL A 191 -9.20 2.45 -3.06
CA VAL A 191 -8.93 1.03 -3.35
C VAL A 191 -7.93 0.39 -2.37
N ARG A 192 -7.70 1.03 -1.23
CA ARG A 192 -6.93 0.42 -0.13
C ARG A 192 -7.56 -0.93 0.24
N GLY A 193 -6.74 -1.89 0.64
CA GLY A 193 -7.24 -3.20 1.10
C GLY A 193 -8.23 -3.02 2.25
N GLU A 194 -9.33 -3.76 2.21
CA GLU A 194 -10.49 -3.55 3.08
C GLU A 194 -10.21 -3.79 4.56
N THR A 195 -9.22 -4.62 4.87
CA THR A 195 -8.86 -4.96 6.25
C THR A 195 -7.84 -3.98 6.86
N PHE A 196 -7.29 -3.07 6.08
CA PHE A 196 -6.42 -2.03 6.63
C PHE A 196 -7.24 -0.99 7.39
N VAL A 197 -6.69 -0.48 8.49
CA VAL A 197 -7.43 0.29 9.47
C VAL A 197 -8.20 1.48 8.87
N THR A 198 -7.62 2.21 7.95
CA THR A 198 -8.27 3.37 7.33
C THR A 198 -9.50 2.95 6.54
N ARG A 199 -9.35 1.95 5.66
CA ARG A 199 -10.46 1.47 4.83
C ARG A 199 -11.51 0.76 5.70
N LYS A 200 -11.08 0.04 6.73
CA LYS A 200 -12.00 -0.57 7.71
C LYS A 200 -12.89 0.51 8.33
N ILE A 201 -12.29 1.64 8.73
CA ILE A 201 -13.04 2.76 9.33
C ILE A 201 -14.00 3.39 8.32
N THR A 202 -13.54 3.72 7.11
CA THR A 202 -14.41 4.41 6.14
C THR A 202 -15.58 3.54 5.69
N ARG A 203 -15.34 2.24 5.47
CA ARG A 203 -16.43 1.30 5.13
C ARG A 203 -17.43 1.18 6.28
N ALA A 204 -16.93 1.06 7.53
CA ALA A 204 -17.80 0.96 8.70
C ALA A 204 -18.63 2.23 8.88
N ALA A 205 -18.01 3.40 8.79
CA ALA A 205 -18.71 4.68 8.94
C ALA A 205 -19.90 4.78 7.96
N VAL A 206 -19.66 4.42 6.71
CA VAL A 206 -20.71 4.41 5.68
C VAL A 206 -21.84 3.42 6.06
N ARG A 207 -21.49 2.18 6.40
CA ARG A 207 -22.49 1.15 6.71
C ARG A 207 -23.28 1.47 7.97
N ILE A 208 -22.62 2.02 8.97
CA ILE A 208 -23.29 2.45 10.21
C ILE A 208 -24.29 3.57 9.91
N SER A 209 -23.88 4.55 9.08
CA SER A 209 -24.79 5.63 8.69
C SER A 209 -26.00 5.14 7.91
N MET A 210 -25.88 4.00 7.21
CA MET A 210 -26.98 3.39 6.43
C MET A 210 -27.78 2.36 7.25
N GLY A 211 -27.37 2.09 8.50
CA GLY A 211 -28.04 1.14 9.37
C GLY A 211 -27.78 -0.33 9.03
N THR A 212 -26.74 -0.63 8.27
CA THR A 212 -26.38 -2.00 7.87
C THR A 212 -25.23 -2.59 8.69
N GLN A 213 -24.67 -1.82 9.62
CA GLN A 213 -23.65 -2.26 10.58
C GLN A 213 -23.87 -1.50 11.87
N GLU A 214 -23.68 -2.16 13.02
CA GLU A 214 -23.93 -1.52 14.32
C GLU A 214 -22.72 -0.75 14.82
N GLN A 215 -21.51 -1.36 14.75
CA GLN A 215 -20.29 -0.72 15.23
C GLN A 215 -19.07 -1.33 14.54
N VAL A 216 -17.92 -0.69 14.73
CA VAL A 216 -16.63 -1.19 14.26
C VAL A 216 -15.72 -1.41 15.46
N TYR A 217 -14.91 -2.46 15.39
CA TYR A 217 -13.92 -2.79 16.42
C TYR A 217 -12.53 -2.41 15.92
N LEU A 218 -11.81 -1.62 16.71
CA LEU A 218 -10.47 -1.12 16.38
C LEU A 218 -9.47 -1.53 17.46
N GLY A 219 -8.19 -1.44 17.15
CA GLY A 219 -7.13 -1.68 18.12
C GLY A 219 -6.74 -0.41 18.85
N ASN A 220 -5.43 -0.13 18.90
CA ASN A 220 -4.88 1.02 19.62
C ASN A 220 -5.30 2.34 18.97
N LEU A 221 -6.24 3.06 19.59
CA LEU A 221 -6.76 4.34 19.08
C LEU A 221 -5.73 5.47 19.13
N ASP A 222 -4.72 5.35 19.99
CA ASP A 222 -3.71 6.40 20.18
C ASP A 222 -2.52 6.27 19.22
N ALA A 223 -2.40 5.16 18.49
CA ALA A 223 -1.33 4.98 17.52
C ALA A 223 -1.38 6.09 16.47
N LYS A 224 -0.21 6.64 16.13
CA LYS A 224 -0.09 7.77 15.21
C LYS A 224 0.57 7.35 13.93
N ARG A 225 -0.01 7.75 12.82
CA ARG A 225 0.52 7.44 11.49
C ARG A 225 0.55 8.69 10.62
N ASP A 226 1.52 8.71 9.73
CA ASP A 226 1.65 9.70 8.67
C ASP A 226 0.96 9.10 7.45
N TRP A 227 -0.22 9.59 7.10
CA TRP A 227 -1.02 9.06 6.00
C TRP A 227 -1.05 10.02 4.81
N GLY A 228 -0.64 9.52 3.65
CA GLY A 228 -0.76 10.25 2.39
C GLY A 228 -1.65 9.50 1.40
N HIS A 229 -1.79 10.07 0.20
CA HIS A 229 -2.60 9.48 -0.86
C HIS A 229 -1.74 8.66 -1.82
N ALA A 230 -2.20 7.46 -2.18
CA ALA A 230 -1.45 6.54 -3.05
C ALA A 230 -1.06 7.17 -4.40
N GLY A 231 -1.95 8.01 -4.95
CA GLY A 231 -1.66 8.69 -6.22
C GLY A 231 -0.43 9.58 -6.15
N ASP A 232 -0.24 10.28 -5.02
CA ASP A 232 0.97 11.10 -4.82
C ASP A 232 2.21 10.22 -4.68
N PHE A 233 2.07 9.08 -3.99
CA PHE A 233 3.21 8.21 -3.71
C PHE A 233 3.72 7.53 -4.97
N VAL A 234 2.84 7.07 -5.87
CA VAL A 234 3.32 6.44 -7.11
C VAL A 234 4.02 7.44 -8.04
N ASP A 235 3.64 8.73 -7.99
CA ASP A 235 4.38 9.77 -8.70
C ASP A 235 5.81 9.87 -8.15
N GLY A 236 5.96 9.77 -6.84
CA GLY A 236 7.30 9.75 -6.21
C GLY A 236 8.13 8.55 -6.66
N MET A 237 7.51 7.37 -6.72
CA MET A 237 8.20 6.15 -7.19
C MET A 237 8.73 6.34 -8.62
N TRP A 238 7.90 6.89 -9.51
CA TRP A 238 8.31 7.16 -10.88
C TRP A 238 9.47 8.16 -10.94
N ARG A 239 9.37 9.27 -10.18
CA ARG A 239 10.42 10.30 -10.15
C ARG A 239 11.78 9.75 -9.70
N MET A 240 11.78 8.79 -8.78
CA MET A 240 13.00 8.16 -8.28
C MET A 240 13.78 7.46 -9.40
N LEU A 241 13.08 6.86 -10.36
CA LEU A 241 13.73 6.17 -11.48
C LEU A 241 14.10 7.11 -12.63
N GLN A 242 13.73 8.40 -12.56
CA GLN A 242 14.10 9.38 -13.60
C GLN A 242 15.37 10.17 -13.25
N GLN A 243 16.01 9.88 -12.11
CA GLN A 243 17.21 10.57 -11.68
C GLN A 243 18.45 10.01 -12.39
N GLU A 244 19.53 10.79 -12.42
CA GLU A 244 20.80 10.34 -13.00
C GLU A 244 21.45 9.24 -12.17
N LYS A 245 21.29 9.32 -10.84
CA LYS A 245 21.91 8.36 -9.91
C LYS A 245 20.86 7.74 -9.00
N PRO A 246 21.01 6.47 -8.68
CA PRO A 246 20.09 5.83 -7.75
C PRO A 246 20.35 6.29 -6.31
N GLU A 247 19.29 6.69 -5.63
CA GLU A 247 19.33 7.05 -4.21
C GLU A 247 18.03 6.56 -3.55
N ASP A 248 18.08 6.41 -2.24
CA ASP A 248 16.91 6.03 -1.45
C ASP A 248 16.21 7.31 -0.95
N PHE A 249 14.89 7.29 -0.90
CA PHE A 249 14.07 8.44 -0.52
C PHE A 249 12.94 8.07 0.41
N VAL A 250 12.72 8.90 1.42
CA VAL A 250 11.50 8.87 2.23
C VAL A 250 10.39 9.61 1.46
N LEU A 251 9.22 8.97 1.36
CA LEU A 251 8.00 9.63 0.89
C LEU A 251 7.00 9.64 2.05
N ALA A 252 6.60 10.83 2.46
CA ALA A 252 5.75 11.06 3.64
C ALA A 252 5.09 12.43 3.54
N THR A 253 4.02 12.62 4.31
CA THR A 253 3.38 13.95 4.37
C THR A 253 4.05 14.86 5.40
N GLY A 254 4.64 14.27 6.44
CA GLY A 254 5.21 15.01 7.58
C GLY A 254 4.17 15.41 8.62
N VAL A 255 2.95 14.86 8.52
CA VAL A 255 1.87 15.13 9.46
C VAL A 255 1.36 13.82 10.03
N THR A 256 1.22 13.75 11.35
CA THR A 256 0.67 12.55 11.99
C THR A 256 -0.76 12.77 12.46
N THR A 257 -1.53 11.70 12.44
CA THR A 257 -2.91 11.69 12.90
C THR A 257 -3.12 10.39 13.69
N THR A 258 -3.88 10.46 14.79
CA THR A 258 -4.22 9.25 15.55
C THR A 258 -5.32 8.46 14.83
N ILE A 259 -5.42 7.17 15.16
CA ILE A 259 -6.54 6.34 14.68
C ILE A 259 -7.88 6.98 15.11
N ARG A 260 -7.92 7.47 16.36
CA ARG A 260 -9.12 8.16 16.91
C ARG A 260 -9.52 9.35 16.03
N GLU A 261 -8.57 10.23 15.73
CA GLU A 261 -8.85 11.42 14.92
C GLU A 261 -9.27 11.03 13.48
N PHE A 262 -8.65 10.00 12.91
CA PHE A 262 -9.06 9.53 11.60
C PHE A 262 -10.53 9.06 11.64
N ALA A 263 -10.90 8.30 12.68
CA ALA A 263 -12.29 7.83 12.86
C ALA A 263 -13.25 9.03 13.01
N GLU A 264 -12.87 10.02 13.83
CA GLU A 264 -13.70 11.23 14.00
C GLU A 264 -14.00 11.89 12.65
N ARG A 265 -12.96 12.08 11.82
CA ARG A 265 -13.10 12.73 10.52
C ARG A 265 -13.96 11.89 9.57
N ALA A 266 -13.71 10.56 9.52
CA ALA A 266 -14.46 9.67 8.63
C ALA A 266 -15.95 9.62 9.02
N PHE A 267 -16.24 9.49 10.31
CA PHE A 267 -17.64 9.48 10.77
C PHE A 267 -18.34 10.82 10.54
N ALA A 268 -17.60 11.92 10.69
CA ALA A 268 -18.17 13.25 10.42
C ALA A 268 -18.64 13.38 8.95
N GLU A 269 -17.93 12.75 8.01
CA GLU A 269 -18.32 12.79 6.59
C GLU A 269 -19.67 12.12 6.32
N VAL A 270 -20.12 11.25 7.19
CA VAL A 270 -21.45 10.62 7.06
C VAL A 270 -22.45 11.18 8.08
N GLY A 271 -22.12 12.32 8.71
CA GLY A 271 -23.03 13.03 9.60
C GLY A 271 -23.07 12.51 11.03
N ILE A 272 -22.09 11.71 11.44
CA ILE A 272 -21.99 11.15 12.80
C ILE A 272 -20.86 11.86 13.55
N THR A 273 -21.19 12.52 14.64
CA THR A 273 -20.18 13.13 15.53
C THR A 273 -19.86 12.15 16.65
N LEU A 274 -18.60 11.75 16.75
CA LEU A 274 -18.16 10.80 17.79
C LEU A 274 -17.87 11.51 19.11
N GLY A 275 -18.39 10.97 20.19
CA GLY A 275 -18.00 11.34 21.55
C GLY A 275 -17.37 10.14 22.22
N TRP A 276 -16.24 10.34 22.91
CA TRP A 276 -15.47 9.24 23.51
C TRP A 276 -15.69 9.16 25.00
N SER A 277 -15.72 7.93 25.53
CA SER A 277 -15.77 7.67 26.96
C SER A 277 -15.01 6.38 27.27
N GLY A 278 -14.51 6.27 28.52
CA GLY A 278 -13.66 5.14 28.88
C GLY A 278 -12.20 5.39 28.52
N ARG A 279 -11.35 4.39 28.74
CA ARG A 279 -9.91 4.46 28.43
C ARG A 279 -9.38 3.09 28.05
N GLY A 280 -8.37 3.09 27.19
CA GLY A 280 -7.70 1.86 26.76
C GLY A 280 -8.69 0.90 26.12
N VAL A 281 -8.72 -0.34 26.60
CA VAL A 281 -9.59 -1.37 26.01
C VAL A 281 -11.08 -1.15 26.32
N ASP A 282 -11.38 -0.31 27.31
CA ASP A 282 -12.77 0.03 27.68
C ASP A 282 -13.26 1.31 26.98
N GLU A 283 -12.44 1.93 26.14
CA GLU A 283 -12.83 3.14 25.44
C GLU A 283 -13.85 2.82 24.35
N VAL A 284 -14.88 3.67 24.28
CA VAL A 284 -15.90 3.55 23.23
C VAL A 284 -16.17 4.92 22.58
N GLY A 285 -16.50 4.89 21.29
CA GLY A 285 -16.96 6.05 20.56
C GLY A 285 -18.47 5.93 20.35
N ARG A 286 -19.20 6.96 20.71
CA ARG A 286 -20.67 7.01 20.57
C ARG A 286 -21.07 8.10 19.61
N ASP A 287 -22.12 7.84 18.86
CA ASP A 287 -22.80 8.90 18.11
C ASP A 287 -23.44 9.84 19.12
N THR A 288 -22.99 11.08 19.17
CA THR A 288 -23.47 12.05 20.17
C THR A 288 -24.96 12.38 20.01
N LYS A 289 -25.52 12.13 18.82
CA LYS A 289 -26.93 12.40 18.53
C LYS A 289 -27.85 11.29 19.01
N THR A 290 -27.44 10.04 18.85
CA THR A 290 -28.29 8.88 19.20
C THR A 290 -27.89 8.23 20.51
N GLY A 291 -26.64 8.42 20.98
CA GLY A 291 -26.08 7.75 22.13
C GLY A 291 -25.58 6.35 21.85
N ASN A 292 -25.78 5.84 20.65
CA ASN A 292 -25.37 4.47 20.30
C ASN A 292 -23.85 4.35 20.23
N THR A 293 -23.32 3.24 20.75
CA THR A 293 -21.89 2.89 20.59
C THR A 293 -21.66 2.49 19.15
N VAL A 294 -20.74 3.16 18.46
CA VAL A 294 -20.40 2.87 17.07
C VAL A 294 -18.94 2.47 16.89
N VAL A 295 -18.09 2.73 17.87
CA VAL A 295 -16.70 2.28 17.88
C VAL A 295 -16.40 1.63 19.22
N SER A 296 -15.77 0.46 19.21
CA SER A 296 -15.27 -0.21 20.42
C SER A 296 -13.83 -0.64 20.18
N VAL A 297 -13.07 -0.81 21.28
CA VAL A 297 -11.70 -1.32 21.21
C VAL A 297 -11.72 -2.83 21.43
N ASP A 298 -11.01 -3.56 20.60
CA ASP A 298 -10.84 -5.01 20.75
C ASP A 298 -9.35 -5.32 20.86
N PRO A 299 -8.91 -5.90 21.99
CA PRO A 299 -7.49 -6.24 22.18
C PRO A 299 -6.92 -7.19 21.13
N THR A 300 -7.74 -7.98 20.45
CA THR A 300 -7.26 -8.91 19.40
C THR A 300 -6.62 -8.18 18.22
N TYR A 301 -6.94 -6.90 18.04
CA TYR A 301 -6.36 -6.09 16.96
C TYR A 301 -5.07 -5.37 17.38
N PHE A 302 -4.60 -5.56 18.61
CA PHE A 302 -3.30 -5.04 19.03
C PHE A 302 -2.20 -5.94 18.46
N ARG A 303 -1.12 -5.32 18.02
CA ARG A 303 0.03 -6.08 17.52
C ARG A 303 0.83 -6.66 18.69
N PRO A 304 1.45 -7.85 18.52
CA PRO A 304 2.35 -8.39 19.56
C PRO A 304 3.47 -7.43 19.94
N THR A 305 3.98 -6.65 18.96
CA THR A 305 4.91 -5.54 19.23
C THR A 305 4.39 -4.31 18.48
N GLU A 306 4.05 -3.29 19.24
CA GLU A 306 3.39 -2.09 18.71
C GLU A 306 4.41 -1.09 18.14
N VAL A 307 3.95 -0.27 17.23
CA VAL A 307 4.68 0.87 16.68
C VAL A 307 3.81 2.10 16.98
N ASP A 308 4.25 2.92 17.93
CA ASP A 308 3.43 4.02 18.46
C ASP A 308 3.38 5.22 17.53
N LEU A 309 4.51 5.56 16.90
CA LEU A 309 4.62 6.80 16.12
C LEU A 309 5.47 6.59 14.88
N LEU A 310 4.89 6.90 13.73
CA LEU A 310 5.62 7.05 12.48
C LEU A 310 5.29 8.42 11.91
N ILE A 311 6.34 9.22 11.68
CA ILE A 311 6.23 10.53 11.02
C ILE A 311 7.47 10.74 10.16
N GLY A 312 7.29 10.98 8.87
CA GLY A 312 8.40 11.04 7.93
C GLY A 312 8.85 12.45 7.59
N ASP A 313 10.16 12.58 7.35
CA ASP A 313 10.74 13.80 6.79
C ASP A 313 11.10 13.56 5.33
N ALA A 314 10.26 14.04 4.42
CA ALA A 314 10.45 13.91 2.98
C ALA A 314 11.25 15.09 2.37
N SER A 315 12.04 15.80 3.17
CA SER A 315 12.82 16.96 2.70
C SER A 315 13.74 16.61 1.52
N LYS A 316 14.35 15.44 1.55
CA LYS A 316 15.23 14.99 0.46
C LYS A 316 14.41 14.80 -0.84
N ALA A 317 13.24 14.19 -0.76
CA ALA A 317 12.37 14.00 -1.92
C ALA A 317 11.88 15.35 -2.47
N ARG A 318 11.51 16.28 -1.59
CA ARG A 318 11.13 17.63 -2.01
C ARG A 318 12.27 18.30 -2.79
N LYS A 319 13.48 18.22 -2.24
CA LYS A 319 14.63 18.92 -2.81
C LYS A 319 15.14 18.30 -4.11
N LYS A 320 15.27 16.97 -4.15
CA LYS A 320 15.91 16.27 -5.27
C LYS A 320 14.92 15.79 -6.34
N LEU A 321 13.73 15.39 -5.93
CA LEU A 321 12.70 14.87 -6.87
C LEU A 321 11.67 15.93 -7.24
N ASN A 322 11.69 17.09 -6.60
CA ASN A 322 10.60 18.07 -6.69
C ASN A 322 9.25 17.42 -6.40
N TRP A 323 9.22 16.53 -5.38
CA TRP A 323 8.04 15.77 -5.00
C TRP A 323 7.46 16.31 -3.71
N LYS A 324 6.16 16.46 -3.68
CA LYS A 324 5.40 16.77 -2.46
C LYS A 324 4.01 16.16 -2.58
N PRO A 325 3.40 15.75 -1.47
CA PRO A 325 2.01 15.30 -1.51
C PRO A 325 1.11 16.49 -1.88
N ILE A 326 0.10 16.22 -2.70
CA ILE A 326 -0.85 17.22 -3.20
C ILE A 326 -2.20 17.04 -2.49
N ILE A 327 -2.60 15.80 -2.25
CA ILE A 327 -3.89 15.47 -1.65
C ILE A 327 -3.72 15.40 -0.14
N ASP A 328 -4.45 16.24 0.58
CA ASP A 328 -4.37 16.23 2.05
C ASP A 328 -5.26 15.13 2.66
N LEU A 329 -5.12 14.93 3.97
CA LEU A 329 -5.84 13.87 4.68
C LEU A 329 -7.35 14.01 4.58
N GLN A 330 -7.87 15.24 4.66
CA GLN A 330 -9.32 15.46 4.60
C GLN A 330 -9.86 15.11 3.21
N GLN A 331 -9.19 15.59 2.16
CA GLN A 331 -9.56 15.26 0.77
C GLN A 331 -9.54 13.75 0.54
N MET A 332 -8.52 13.07 1.07
CA MET A 332 -8.40 11.61 0.95
C MET A 332 -9.56 10.89 1.65
N ILE A 333 -9.92 11.32 2.86
CA ILE A 333 -11.04 10.72 3.60
C ILE A 333 -12.36 10.94 2.82
N GLU A 334 -12.57 12.15 2.31
CA GLU A 334 -13.76 12.47 1.50
C GLU A 334 -13.87 11.54 0.29
N GLU A 335 -12.76 11.33 -0.41
CA GLU A 335 -12.70 10.46 -1.58
C GLU A 335 -13.01 9.01 -1.20
N MET A 336 -12.41 8.52 -0.11
CA MET A 336 -12.63 7.16 0.38
C MET A 336 -14.09 6.94 0.79
N ILE A 337 -14.66 7.89 1.54
CA ILE A 337 -16.06 7.82 1.99
C ILE A 337 -17.00 7.84 0.78
N ALA A 338 -16.77 8.71 -0.19
CA ALA A 338 -17.62 8.80 -1.40
C ALA A 338 -17.63 7.46 -2.14
N SER A 339 -16.47 6.85 -2.30
CA SER A 339 -16.33 5.55 -2.98
C SER A 339 -17.03 4.44 -2.19
N ASP A 340 -16.82 4.39 -0.87
CA ASP A 340 -17.44 3.36 -0.03
C ASP A 340 -18.96 3.53 0.02
N LEU A 341 -19.45 4.77 -0.02
CA LEU A 341 -20.89 5.04 -0.07
C LEU A 341 -21.51 4.53 -1.38
N GLU A 342 -20.83 4.74 -2.50
CA GLU A 342 -21.29 4.22 -3.78
C GLU A 342 -21.37 2.68 -3.76
N GLU A 343 -20.33 2.04 -3.22
CA GLU A 343 -20.29 0.57 -3.09
C GLU A 343 -21.42 0.07 -2.20
N ALA A 344 -21.64 0.69 -1.04
CA ALA A 344 -22.70 0.29 -0.12
C ALA A 344 -24.09 0.48 -0.72
N ARG A 345 -24.30 1.54 -1.50
CA ARG A 345 -25.57 1.77 -2.20
C ARG A 345 -25.82 0.70 -3.27
N LYS A 346 -24.80 0.27 -3.98
CA LYS A 346 -24.92 -0.83 -4.95
C LYS A 346 -25.36 -2.12 -4.25
N ASP A 347 -24.73 -2.43 -3.10
CA ASP A 347 -25.09 -3.61 -2.32
C ASP A 347 -26.54 -3.54 -1.84
N GLN A 348 -26.96 -2.39 -1.32
CA GLN A 348 -28.33 -2.16 -0.85
C GLN A 348 -29.33 -2.34 -2.00
N HIS A 349 -29.00 -1.82 -3.16
CA HIS A 349 -29.87 -1.96 -4.35
C HIS A 349 -30.01 -3.45 -4.75
N LEU A 350 -28.90 -4.18 -4.77
CA LEU A 350 -28.93 -5.61 -5.08
C LEU A 350 -29.77 -6.39 -4.06
N GLN A 351 -29.60 -6.09 -2.78
CA GLN A 351 -30.38 -6.74 -1.72
C GLN A 351 -31.87 -6.44 -1.85
N SER A 352 -32.24 -5.20 -2.17
CA SER A 352 -33.65 -4.83 -2.37
C SER A 352 -34.26 -5.52 -3.58
N GLY A 353 -33.44 -5.90 -4.56
CA GLY A 353 -33.84 -6.70 -5.71
C GLY A 353 -33.86 -8.21 -5.45
N GLY A 354 -33.58 -8.64 -4.21
CA GLY A 354 -33.60 -10.05 -3.83
C GLY A 354 -32.29 -10.80 -4.10
N PHE A 355 -31.22 -10.09 -4.48
CA PHE A 355 -29.92 -10.71 -4.73
C PHE A 355 -29.09 -10.76 -3.44
N LYS A 356 -28.29 -11.80 -3.30
CA LYS A 356 -27.34 -11.90 -2.19
C LYS A 356 -26.11 -11.07 -2.49
N THR A 357 -25.62 -10.38 -1.48
CA THR A 357 -24.35 -9.67 -1.54
C THR A 357 -23.38 -10.31 -0.56
N ASN A 358 -22.10 -10.09 -0.79
CA ASN A 358 -21.09 -10.61 0.13
C ASN A 358 -21.22 -9.89 1.47
N GLY A 359 -21.10 -10.65 2.55
CA GLY A 359 -21.12 -10.07 3.89
C GLY A 359 -19.87 -9.26 4.17
N VAL A 360 -19.91 -8.53 5.28
CA VAL A 360 -18.77 -7.76 5.75
C VAL A 360 -17.76 -8.72 6.39
N ASN A 361 -16.60 -8.84 5.78
CA ASN A 361 -15.47 -9.53 6.39
C ASN A 361 -14.53 -8.46 6.96
N GLU A 362 -14.36 -8.49 8.28
CA GLU A 362 -13.48 -7.54 8.97
C GLU A 362 -12.12 -8.13 9.31
N ASP A 363 -11.92 -9.43 9.01
CA ASP A 363 -10.69 -10.17 9.32
C ASP A 363 -9.76 -10.26 8.10
#